data_524229476acdfa8f9e84e82c673bb5b1
#
_entry.id   524229476acdfa8f9e84e82c673bb5b1
#
_cell.length_a   1.000
_cell.length_b   1.000
_cell.length_c   1.000
_cell.angle_alpha   90.00
_cell.angle_beta   90.00
_cell.angle_gamma   90.00
#
_symmetry.space_group_name_H-M   'P 1'
#
loop_
_entity.id
_entity.type
_entity.pdbx_description
1 polymer ?
#
loop_
_entity_poly.entity_id
_entity_poly.type
_entity_poly.pdbx_seq_one_letter_code
_entity_poly.pdbx_strand_id
1 'polypeptide(L)'
;MMQTEDIRIGPEGLGGFLTVPDKARGLIIFAHGSGSSRHSPRNAYAARSFEQLGFATLLFDLLTEGEAGDRRNVFDIALLAKRVVLAVDWAR
;
A
#
# COMPACT_ATOMS: atom_id res chain seq x y z
N MET A 1 -2.26 -17.97 -11.57
CA MET A 1 -3.19 -16.86 -11.85
C MET A 1 -3.06 -15.81 -10.77
N MET A 2 -2.98 -14.54 -11.13
CA MET A 2 -2.91 -13.45 -10.16
C MET A 2 -4.30 -12.99 -9.77
N GLN A 3 -4.46 -12.70 -8.48
CA GLN A 3 -5.71 -12.15 -7.95
C GLN A 3 -5.41 -10.84 -7.26
N THR A 4 -6.22 -9.83 -7.55
CA THR A 4 -6.13 -8.52 -6.90
C THR A 4 -7.36 -8.31 -6.04
N GLU A 5 -7.15 -7.97 -4.78
CA GLU A 5 -8.23 -7.72 -3.83
C GLU A 5 -8.18 -6.29 -3.33
N ASP A 6 -9.35 -5.68 -3.21
CA ASP A 6 -9.54 -4.43 -2.46
C ASP A 6 -9.57 -4.79 -0.98
N ILE A 7 -8.68 -4.17 -0.20
CA ILE A 7 -8.59 -4.46 1.23
C ILE A 7 -8.64 -3.17 2.03
N ARG A 8 -8.92 -3.33 3.33
CA ARG A 8 -8.86 -2.23 4.31
C ARG A 8 -7.94 -2.64 5.44
N ILE A 9 -7.03 -1.75 5.83
CA ILE A 9 -6.01 -2.04 6.82
C ILE A 9 -6.24 -1.20 8.07
N GLY A 10 -6.25 -1.88 9.22
CA GLY A 10 -6.31 -1.25 10.53
C GLY A 10 -7.66 -0.66 10.86
N PRO A 11 -7.79 -0.08 12.08
CA PRO A 11 -9.04 0.52 12.51
C PRO A 11 -9.45 1.74 11.69
N GLU A 12 -8.48 2.41 11.07
CA GLU A 12 -8.74 3.57 10.19
C GLU A 12 -9.33 3.15 8.85
N GLY A 13 -9.21 1.87 8.48
CA GLY A 13 -9.70 1.38 7.20
C GLY A 13 -8.91 1.91 6.02
N LEU A 14 -7.58 1.88 6.10
CA LEU A 14 -6.70 2.34 5.02
C LEU A 14 -6.91 1.49 3.78
N GLY A 15 -7.25 2.12 2.67
CA GLY A 15 -7.49 1.43 1.41
C GLY A 15 -6.23 0.85 0.82
N GLY A 16 -6.33 -0.35 0.25
CA GLY A 16 -5.20 -0.99 -0.39
C GLY A 16 -5.60 -1.95 -1.48
N PHE A 17 -4.66 -2.25 -2.36
CA PHE A 17 -4.79 -3.27 -3.40
C PHE A 17 -3.73 -4.33 -3.14
N LEU A 18 -4.17 -5.55 -2.83
CA LEU A 18 -3.29 -6.68 -2.64
C LEU A 18 -3.36 -7.58 -3.86
N THR A 19 -2.23 -7.81 -4.52
CA THR A 19 -2.15 -8.70 -5.67
C THR A 19 -1.22 -9.86 -5.33
N VAL A 20 -1.71 -11.08 -5.47
CA VAL A 20 -0.96 -12.27 -5.11
C VAL A 20 -0.89 -13.20 -6.32
N PRO A 21 0.31 -13.39 -6.91
CA PRO A 21 0.50 -14.41 -7.94
C PRO A 21 0.56 -15.80 -7.32
N ASP A 22 0.37 -16.83 -8.14
CA ASP A 22 0.52 -18.21 -7.68
C ASP A 22 1.94 -18.42 -7.16
N LYS A 23 2.05 -19.08 -6.01
CA LYS A 23 3.34 -19.39 -5.38
C LYS A 23 4.21 -18.15 -5.18
N ALA A 24 3.62 -17.12 -4.59
CA ALA A 24 4.32 -15.85 -4.37
C ALA A 24 5.63 -16.06 -3.60
N ARG A 25 6.69 -15.42 -4.08
CA ARG A 25 8.04 -15.52 -3.51
C ARG A 25 8.22 -14.62 -2.29
N GLY A 26 7.35 -13.68 -2.11
CA GLY A 26 7.39 -12.72 -1.02
C GLY A 26 6.40 -11.60 -1.28
N LEU A 27 6.32 -10.65 -0.37
CA LEU A 27 5.42 -9.51 -0.46
C LEU A 27 6.21 -8.21 -0.49
N ILE A 28 5.92 -7.37 -1.48
CA ILE A 28 6.50 -6.02 -1.56
C ILE A 28 5.41 -5.02 -1.24
N ILE A 29 5.65 -4.19 -0.23
CA ILE A 29 4.72 -3.17 0.23
C ILE A 29 5.17 -1.83 -0.32
N PHE A 30 4.26 -1.13 -1.01
CA PHE A 30 4.53 0.18 -1.58
C PHE A 30 3.97 1.25 -0.66
N ALA A 31 4.87 2.01 -0.03
CA ALA A 31 4.52 3.18 0.75
C ALA A 31 4.69 4.40 -0.15
N HIS A 32 3.60 5.09 -0.45
CA HIS A 32 3.64 6.23 -1.35
C HIS A 32 4.25 7.46 -0.68
N GLY A 33 4.75 8.38 -1.51
CA GLY A 33 5.23 9.66 -1.00
C GLY A 33 4.11 10.68 -0.83
N SER A 34 4.48 11.88 -0.39
CA SER A 34 3.52 12.99 -0.23
C SER A 34 2.75 13.26 -1.50
N GLY A 35 1.44 13.41 -1.40
CA GLY A 35 0.59 13.70 -2.54
C GLY A 35 0.29 12.52 -3.46
N SER A 36 0.79 11.34 -3.14
CA SER A 36 0.50 10.11 -3.86
C SER A 36 -0.52 9.26 -3.13
N SER A 37 -1.04 8.25 -3.81
CA SER A 37 -1.98 7.29 -3.22
C SER A 37 -1.79 5.92 -3.85
N ARG A 38 -2.58 4.93 -3.40
CA ARG A 38 -2.57 3.59 -3.98
C ARG A 38 -2.94 3.58 -5.47
N HIS A 39 -3.48 4.69 -5.97
CA HIS A 39 -3.86 4.83 -7.38
C HIS A 39 -2.72 5.39 -8.25
N SER A 40 -1.54 5.63 -7.68
CA SER A 40 -0.41 6.18 -8.43
C SER A 40 -0.06 5.28 -9.63
N PRO A 41 -0.11 5.80 -10.87
CA PRO A 41 0.25 4.98 -12.04
C PRO A 41 1.70 4.50 -12.00
N ARG A 42 2.61 5.29 -11.44
CA ARG A 42 4.02 4.92 -11.31
C ARG A 42 4.18 3.72 -10.39
N ASN A 43 3.52 3.75 -9.24
CA ASN A 43 3.59 2.64 -8.29
C ASN A 43 2.89 1.40 -8.85
N ALA A 44 1.77 1.58 -9.55
CA ALA A 44 1.07 0.47 -10.18
C ALA A 44 1.95 -0.22 -11.24
N TYR A 45 2.70 0.56 -12.01
CA TYR A 45 3.63 0.01 -13.00
C TYR A 45 4.74 -0.79 -12.32
N ALA A 46 5.34 -0.24 -11.26
CA ALA A 46 6.37 -0.93 -10.51
C ALA A 46 5.83 -2.22 -9.89
N ALA A 47 4.63 -2.17 -9.32
CA ALA A 47 4.00 -3.34 -8.73
C ALA A 47 3.81 -4.45 -9.76
N ARG A 48 3.33 -4.12 -10.96
CA ARG A 48 3.15 -5.12 -12.01
C ARG A 48 4.47 -5.77 -12.42
N SER A 49 5.55 -4.99 -12.45
CA SER A 49 6.87 -5.52 -12.78
C SER A 49 7.32 -6.56 -11.76
N PHE A 50 7.10 -6.30 -10.46
CA PHE A 50 7.44 -7.26 -9.42
C PHE A 50 6.52 -8.49 -9.44
N GLU A 51 5.24 -8.30 -9.76
CA GLU A 51 4.29 -9.41 -9.88
C GLU A 51 4.71 -10.38 -10.98
N GLN A 52 5.23 -9.88 -12.08
CA GLN A 52 5.74 -10.72 -13.16
C GLN A 52 6.97 -11.53 -12.73
N LEU A 53 7.69 -11.07 -11.72
CA LEU A 53 8.82 -11.80 -11.14
C LEU A 53 8.37 -12.76 -10.03
N GLY A 54 7.08 -12.85 -9.76
CA GLY A 54 6.54 -13.80 -8.80
C GLY A 54 6.35 -13.25 -7.39
N PHE A 55 6.38 -11.93 -7.20
CA PHE A 55 6.16 -11.32 -5.89
C PHE A 55 4.71 -10.86 -5.75
N ALA A 56 4.16 -11.02 -4.54
CA ALA A 56 2.92 -10.35 -4.18
C ALA A 56 3.22 -8.87 -3.94
N THR A 57 2.26 -8.01 -4.18
CA THR A 57 2.41 -6.57 -3.97
C THR A 57 1.23 -6.02 -3.19
N LEU A 58 1.51 -5.02 -2.35
CA LEU A 58 0.51 -4.28 -1.61
C LEU A 58 0.70 -2.79 -1.89
N LEU A 59 -0.28 -2.21 -2.57
CA LEU A 59 -0.38 -0.77 -2.77
C LEU A 59 -1.40 -0.26 -1.78
N PHE A 60 -1.04 0.63 -0.86
CA PHE A 60 -2.00 1.10 0.12
C PHE A 60 -1.81 2.59 0.41
N ASP A 61 -2.88 3.21 0.92
CA ASP A 61 -2.86 4.60 1.32
C ASP A 61 -2.39 4.70 2.76
N LEU A 62 -1.41 5.55 3.02
CA LEU A 62 -0.92 5.80 4.38
C LEU A 62 -1.90 6.64 5.19
N LEU A 63 -2.77 7.38 4.52
CA LEU A 63 -3.75 8.26 5.16
C LEU A 63 -5.12 7.98 4.59
N THR A 64 -6.16 8.18 5.40
CA THR A 64 -7.54 8.20 4.90
C THR A 64 -7.74 9.46 4.07
N GLU A 65 -8.84 9.51 3.30
CA GLU A 65 -9.15 10.70 2.49
C GLU A 65 -9.28 11.95 3.37
N GLY A 66 -9.90 11.80 4.53
CA GLY A 66 -10.05 12.92 5.46
C GLY A 66 -8.71 13.40 5.99
N GLU A 67 -7.83 12.46 6.35
CA GLU A 67 -6.49 12.79 6.85
C GLU A 67 -5.63 13.43 5.75
N ALA A 68 -5.74 12.95 4.53
CA ALA A 68 -4.96 13.47 3.42
C ALA A 68 -5.35 14.90 3.04
N GLY A 69 -6.56 15.32 3.39
CA GLY A 69 -7.00 16.69 3.18
C GLY A 69 -6.30 17.71 4.08
N ASP A 70 -5.65 17.27 5.14
CA ASP A 70 -4.88 18.14 6.03
C ASP A 70 -3.39 18.00 5.70
N ARG A 71 -2.79 19.08 5.20
CA ARG A 71 -1.38 19.06 4.77
C ARG A 71 -0.42 18.71 5.89
N ARG A 72 -0.78 18.98 7.14
CA ARG A 72 0.08 18.62 8.27
C ARG A 72 0.26 17.12 8.36
N ASN A 73 -0.79 16.34 8.07
CA ASN A 73 -0.71 14.88 8.08
C ASN A 73 0.17 14.36 6.95
N VAL A 74 0.11 14.99 5.78
CA VAL A 74 0.88 14.57 4.60
C VAL A 74 2.38 14.63 4.86
N PHE A 75 2.82 15.52 5.73
CA PHE A 75 4.24 15.69 6.08
C PHE A 75 4.57 15.20 7.48
N ASP A 76 3.64 14.51 8.14
CA ASP A 76 3.86 13.97 9.48
C ASP A 76 4.59 12.63 9.38
N ILE A 77 5.92 12.67 9.47
CA ILE A 77 6.77 11.50 9.31
C ILE A 77 6.44 10.42 10.36
N ALA A 78 6.18 10.83 11.60
CA ALA A 78 5.86 9.87 12.67
C ALA A 78 4.55 9.14 12.40
N LEU A 79 3.52 9.86 11.93
CA LEU A 79 2.23 9.26 11.57
C LEU A 79 2.40 8.30 10.40
N LEU A 80 3.10 8.72 9.35
CA LEU A 80 3.29 7.91 8.16
C LEU A 80 4.08 6.63 8.49
N ALA A 81 5.09 6.73 9.34
CA ALA A 81 5.86 5.57 9.77
C ALA A 81 5.00 4.57 10.54
N LYS A 82 4.12 5.04 11.41
CA LYS A 82 3.19 4.15 12.13
C LYS A 82 2.28 3.40 11.18
N ARG A 83 1.83 4.05 10.10
CA ARG A 83 0.96 3.40 9.12
C ARG A 83 1.69 2.34 8.32
N VAL A 84 2.98 2.55 8.01
CA VAL A 84 3.79 1.52 7.37
C VAL A 84 3.94 0.30 8.28
N VAL A 85 4.22 0.51 9.55
CA VAL A 85 4.33 -0.59 10.54
C VAL A 85 2.99 -1.33 10.63
N LEU A 86 1.88 -0.61 10.66
CA LEU A 86 0.55 -1.20 10.70
C LEU A 86 0.33 -2.14 9.50
N ALA A 87 0.73 -1.70 8.31
CA ALA A 87 0.58 -2.52 7.09
C ALA A 87 1.48 -3.76 7.15
N VAL A 88 2.71 -3.63 7.64
CA VAL A 88 3.61 -4.77 7.79
C VAL A 88 3.04 -5.80 8.76
N ASP A 89 2.51 -5.34 9.89
CA ASP A 89 1.90 -6.24 10.88
C ASP A 89 0.64 -6.91 10.32
N TRP A 90 -0.16 -6.17 9.57
CA TRP A 90 -1.34 -6.73 8.92
C TRP A 90 -0.99 -7.84 7.95
N ALA A 91 0.13 -7.70 7.23
CA ALA A 91 0.54 -8.62 6.17
C ALA A 91 1.20 -9.91 6.69
N ARG A 92 1.54 -9.96 7.97
CA ARG A 92 2.18 -11.15 8.56
C ARG A 92 1.23 -12.32 8.72
#